data_9ac829b0dda97b851dbb73231c6cb014
#
_entry.id   9ac829b0dda97b851dbb73231c6cb014
#
_cell.length_a   1.000
_cell.length_b   1.000
_cell.length_c   1.000
_cell.angle_alpha   90.00
_cell.angle_beta   90.00
_cell.angle_gamma   90.00
#
_symmetry.space_group_name_H-M   'P 1'
#
loop_
_entity.id
_entity.type
_entity.pdbx_description
1 polymer ?
#
loop_
_entity_poly.entity_id
_entity_poly.type
_entity_poly.pdbx_seq_one_letter_code
_entity_poly.pdbx_strand_id
1 'polypeptide(L)'
;SGGALAAFLWCRHRRYPFALLADCIAPALMVAQAIGRLGNWFNQELYGMPTTLPWGLKLNDADAIGKSEICYNGQACPTGTLFHPTFLYEMIWNLIGAAIIVWLGHKLVDVLKSGQQFAMYMMWYGLGRTWIESIRINYSTIILGLRVNVWTAIIVFLAGCILFVVLWRFGSETRDLTSRLRAVTADEMERQRQLEERAAAKSGKTAKTAKPETPAETAESEIHQD
;
A
#
# COMPACT_ATOMS: atom_id res chain seq x y z
N SER A 1 6.91 6.42 7.58
CA SER A 1 6.05 7.29 8.42
C SER A 1 5.68 8.61 7.75
N GLY A 2 6.53 9.21 6.90
CA GLY A 2 6.22 10.47 6.20
C GLY A 2 5.00 10.38 5.29
N GLY A 3 4.83 9.29 4.52
CA GLY A 3 3.67 9.07 3.66
C GLY A 3 2.34 8.99 4.42
N ALA A 4 2.32 8.37 5.60
CA ALA A 4 1.11 8.30 6.41
C ALA A 4 0.70 9.68 6.95
N LEU A 5 1.68 10.50 7.36
CA LEU A 5 1.44 11.88 7.79
C LEU A 5 0.91 12.74 6.63
N ALA A 6 1.53 12.64 5.45
CA ALA A 6 1.09 13.36 4.26
C ALA A 6 -0.34 12.96 3.86
N ALA A 7 -0.66 11.67 3.86
CA ALA A 7 -2.02 11.16 3.58
C ALA A 7 -3.03 11.67 4.62
N PHE A 8 -2.67 11.67 5.90
CA PHE A 8 -3.51 12.20 6.97
C PHE A 8 -3.80 13.70 6.79
N LEU A 9 -2.76 14.50 6.54
CA LEU A 9 -2.91 15.94 6.31
C LEU A 9 -3.72 16.24 5.06
N TRP A 10 -3.50 15.48 3.99
CA TRP A 10 -4.28 15.61 2.75
C TRP A 10 -5.77 15.27 2.97
N CYS A 11 -6.07 14.15 3.63
CA CYS A 11 -7.43 13.79 3.98
C CYS A 11 -8.11 14.86 4.84
N ARG A 12 -7.38 15.42 5.83
CA ARG A 12 -7.89 16.49 6.68
C ARG A 12 -8.17 17.77 5.89
N HIS A 13 -7.27 18.13 4.96
CA HIS A 13 -7.45 19.31 4.10
C HIS A 13 -8.67 19.15 3.18
N ARG A 14 -8.85 17.98 2.58
CA ARG A 14 -9.95 17.66 1.67
C ARG A 14 -11.23 17.19 2.35
N ARG A 15 -11.24 17.13 3.68
CA ARG A 15 -12.37 16.62 4.49
C ARG A 15 -12.71 15.16 4.20
N TYR A 16 -11.78 14.38 3.68
CA TYR A 16 -11.96 12.95 3.47
C TYR A 16 -11.75 12.17 4.77
N PRO A 17 -12.55 11.14 5.05
CA PRO A 17 -12.40 10.32 6.25
C PRO A 17 -11.15 9.43 6.13
N PHE A 18 -10.10 9.76 6.88
CA PHE A 18 -8.83 9.03 6.88
C PHE A 18 -8.99 7.54 7.22
N ALA A 19 -9.95 7.20 8.10
CA ALA A 19 -10.22 5.81 8.48
C ALA A 19 -10.66 4.95 7.29
N LEU A 20 -11.50 5.48 6.39
CA LEU A 20 -11.87 4.78 5.15
C LEU A 20 -10.70 4.60 4.21
N LEU A 21 -9.84 5.60 4.07
CA LEU A 21 -8.61 5.48 3.27
C LEU A 21 -7.71 4.38 3.83
N ALA A 22 -7.53 4.33 5.16
CA ALA A 22 -6.73 3.30 5.81
C ALA A 22 -7.29 1.89 5.55
N ASP A 23 -8.61 1.71 5.61
CA ASP A 23 -9.27 0.45 5.31
C ASP A 23 -9.07 0.00 3.84
N CYS A 24 -9.15 0.93 2.89
CA CYS A 24 -8.89 0.64 1.49
C CYS A 24 -7.41 0.29 1.22
N ILE A 25 -6.49 0.92 1.94
CA ILE A 25 -5.05 0.69 1.78
C ILE A 25 -4.62 -0.64 2.43
N ALA A 26 -5.29 -1.11 3.47
CA ALA A 26 -4.90 -2.31 4.22
C ALA A 26 -4.68 -3.56 3.33
N PRO A 27 -5.63 -4.02 2.51
CA PRO A 27 -5.41 -5.16 1.62
C PRO A 27 -4.39 -4.87 0.53
N ALA A 28 -4.34 -3.63 0.02
CA ALA A 28 -3.36 -3.23 -0.98
C ALA A 28 -1.92 -3.29 -0.45
N LEU A 29 -1.68 -2.91 0.80
CA LEU A 29 -0.39 -3.05 1.46
C LEU A 29 0.04 -4.52 1.56
N MET A 30 -0.88 -5.42 1.88
CA MET A 30 -0.58 -6.86 1.96
C MET A 30 -0.19 -7.43 0.59
N VAL A 31 -0.90 -7.05 -0.46
CA VAL A 31 -0.54 -7.46 -1.83
C VAL A 31 0.81 -6.87 -2.24
N ALA A 32 1.07 -5.60 -1.95
CA ALA A 32 2.35 -4.97 -2.22
C ALA A 32 3.51 -5.64 -1.45
N GLN A 33 3.29 -6.00 -0.19
CA GLN A 33 4.24 -6.77 0.60
C GLN A 33 4.49 -8.16 0.02
N ALA A 34 3.44 -8.86 -0.44
CA ALA A 34 3.56 -10.16 -1.09
C ALA A 34 4.41 -10.07 -2.36
N ILE A 35 4.17 -9.08 -3.22
CA ILE A 35 4.96 -8.83 -4.44
C ILE A 35 6.41 -8.49 -4.09
N GLY A 36 6.64 -7.65 -3.07
CA GLY A 36 7.97 -7.30 -2.62
C GLY A 36 8.82 -8.49 -2.17
N ARG A 37 8.18 -9.58 -1.70
CA ARG A 37 8.89 -10.84 -1.34
C ARG A 37 9.48 -11.58 -2.53
N LEU A 38 9.00 -11.36 -3.74
CA LEU A 38 9.62 -11.92 -4.95
C LEU A 38 11.04 -11.35 -5.14
N GLY A 39 11.31 -10.10 -4.75
CA GLY A 39 12.65 -9.52 -4.76
C GLY A 39 13.65 -10.33 -3.91
N ASN A 40 13.21 -10.86 -2.77
CA ASN A 40 14.07 -11.70 -1.90
C ASN A 40 14.45 -13.02 -2.56
N TRP A 41 13.60 -13.56 -3.43
CA TRP A 41 13.94 -14.74 -4.22
C TRP A 41 15.08 -14.44 -5.21
N PHE A 42 14.96 -13.36 -5.98
CA PHE A 42 15.98 -12.98 -6.95
C PHE A 42 17.32 -12.64 -6.26
N ASN A 43 17.29 -12.02 -5.09
CA ASN A 43 18.47 -11.67 -4.32
C ASN A 43 19.02 -12.85 -3.49
N GLN A 44 18.30 -14.00 -3.42
CA GLN A 44 18.63 -15.13 -2.55
C GLN A 44 18.85 -14.72 -1.08
N GLU A 45 17.97 -13.85 -0.59
CA GLU A 45 18.04 -13.32 0.78
C GLU A 45 16.85 -13.83 1.62
N LEU A 46 17.01 -13.77 2.96
CA LEU A 46 15.95 -14.00 3.91
C LEU A 46 15.32 -15.39 3.82
N TYR A 47 16.15 -16.41 3.72
CA TYR A 47 15.76 -17.80 3.84
C TYR A 47 15.71 -18.27 5.31
N GLY A 48 15.04 -19.39 5.55
CA GLY A 48 14.89 -19.99 6.88
C GLY A 48 15.89 -21.10 7.17
N MET A 49 15.65 -21.82 8.25
CA MET A 49 16.48 -22.95 8.68
C MET A 49 16.62 -24.02 7.59
N PRO A 50 17.68 -24.88 7.66
CA PRO A 50 17.80 -26.05 6.82
C PRO A 50 16.56 -26.94 6.89
N THR A 51 16.15 -27.52 5.76
CA THR A 51 14.95 -28.37 5.67
C THR A 51 15.17 -29.54 4.74
N THR A 52 14.43 -30.61 4.98
CA THR A 52 14.36 -31.79 4.10
C THR A 52 13.07 -31.80 3.25
N LEU A 53 12.28 -30.71 3.31
CA LEU A 53 11.03 -30.63 2.59
C LEU A 53 11.25 -30.52 1.08
N PRO A 54 10.38 -31.13 0.25
CA PRO A 54 10.57 -31.19 -1.20
C PRO A 54 10.52 -29.82 -1.90
N TRP A 55 10.00 -28.79 -1.24
CA TRP A 55 9.98 -27.40 -1.72
C TRP A 55 11.06 -26.53 -1.12
N GLY A 56 12.07 -27.13 -0.48
CA GLY A 56 13.23 -26.42 0.05
C GLY A 56 13.98 -25.68 -1.06
N LEU A 57 14.46 -24.49 -0.76
CA LEU A 57 15.25 -23.67 -1.68
C LEU A 57 16.71 -24.15 -1.68
N LYS A 58 17.24 -24.48 -2.86
CA LYS A 58 18.67 -24.70 -3.06
C LYS A 58 19.32 -23.35 -3.38
N LEU A 59 20.24 -22.92 -2.55
CA LEU A 59 21.02 -21.70 -2.75
C LEU A 59 22.23 -21.98 -3.64
N ASN A 60 22.66 -20.99 -4.44
CA ASN A 60 23.90 -21.10 -5.22
C ASN A 60 25.12 -21.08 -4.31
N ASP A 61 26.02 -22.02 -4.53
CA ASP A 61 27.09 -22.42 -3.58
C ASP A 61 28.05 -21.28 -3.20
N ALA A 62 28.38 -20.36 -4.11
CA ALA A 62 29.39 -19.34 -3.86
C ALA A 62 28.91 -18.19 -2.92
N ASP A 63 27.68 -17.75 -3.04
CA ASP A 63 27.16 -16.60 -2.27
C ASP A 63 26.43 -17.02 -0.99
N ALA A 64 25.87 -18.22 -0.97
CA ALA A 64 25.11 -18.73 0.15
C ALA A 64 25.99 -19.20 1.30
N ILE A 65 27.13 -19.82 1.00
CA ILE A 65 28.09 -20.34 2.00
C ILE A 65 28.79 -19.18 2.72
N GLY A 66 29.11 -18.09 2.01
CA GLY A 66 29.75 -16.92 2.61
C GLY A 66 28.81 -16.01 3.43
N LYS A 67 27.49 -16.08 3.19
CA LYS A 67 26.48 -15.27 3.90
C LYS A 67 25.72 -16.04 4.98
N SER A 68 25.67 -17.36 4.90
CA SER A 68 25.11 -18.25 5.93
C SER A 68 26.24 -18.94 6.70
N GLU A 69 26.97 -18.20 7.50
CA GLU A 69 28.01 -18.77 8.38
C GLU A 69 27.48 -19.80 9.37
N ILE A 70 26.16 -20.04 9.42
CA ILE A 70 25.56 -20.81 10.48
C ILE A 70 24.50 -21.76 9.91
N CYS A 71 24.95 -22.94 9.55
CA CYS A 71 24.10 -24.10 9.70
C CYS A 71 23.90 -24.38 11.19
N TYR A 72 22.80 -24.99 11.52
CA TYR A 72 22.46 -25.46 12.85
C TYR A 72 23.73 -25.81 13.64
N ASN A 73 24.00 -25.13 14.77
CA ASN A 73 25.16 -25.28 15.64
C ASN A 73 26.48 -24.55 15.23
N GLY A 74 26.44 -23.53 14.40
CA GLY A 74 27.64 -22.71 14.11
C GLY A 74 28.60 -23.35 13.11
N GLN A 75 28.22 -24.42 12.43
CA GLN A 75 28.99 -25.07 11.38
C GLN A 75 28.49 -24.68 9.98
N ALA A 76 29.38 -24.64 9.02
CA ALA A 76 29.04 -24.41 7.62
C ALA A 76 28.10 -25.51 7.09
N CYS A 77 27.10 -25.13 6.33
CA CYS A 77 26.16 -26.09 5.74
C CYS A 77 26.84 -26.96 4.67
N PRO A 78 26.55 -28.27 4.64
CA PRO A 78 27.01 -29.12 3.55
C PRO A 78 26.47 -28.59 2.20
N THR A 79 27.26 -28.78 1.14
CA THR A 79 26.83 -28.51 -0.24
C THR A 79 25.57 -29.27 -0.57
N GLY A 80 24.54 -28.56 -1.09
CA GLY A 80 23.26 -29.16 -1.44
C GLY A 80 22.18 -29.11 -0.34
N THR A 81 22.48 -28.49 0.81
CA THR A 81 21.45 -28.26 1.85
C THR A 81 20.31 -27.40 1.31
N LEU A 82 19.08 -27.83 1.57
CA LEU A 82 17.86 -27.06 1.26
C LEU A 82 17.46 -26.20 2.45
N PHE A 83 16.91 -25.03 2.16
CA PHE A 83 16.48 -24.05 3.17
C PHE A 83 15.00 -23.73 3.02
N HIS A 84 14.33 -23.39 4.12
CA HIS A 84 12.95 -22.94 4.09
C HIS A 84 12.82 -21.65 3.28
N PRO A 85 11.97 -21.60 2.22
CA PRO A 85 11.70 -20.39 1.46
C PRO A 85 10.76 -19.45 2.25
N THR A 86 11.27 -18.77 3.26
CA THR A 86 10.46 -17.91 4.14
C THR A 86 9.78 -16.77 3.39
N PHE A 87 10.39 -16.27 2.30
CA PHE A 87 9.76 -15.29 1.41
C PHE A 87 8.46 -15.82 0.80
N LEU A 88 8.41 -17.10 0.40
CA LEU A 88 7.21 -17.75 -0.14
C LEU A 88 6.12 -17.87 0.93
N TYR A 89 6.52 -18.24 2.16
CA TYR A 89 5.57 -18.33 3.27
C TYR A 89 4.98 -16.95 3.61
N GLU A 90 5.82 -15.90 3.64
CA GLU A 90 5.36 -14.53 3.85
C GLU A 90 4.44 -14.04 2.72
N MET A 91 4.76 -14.38 1.47
CA MET A 91 3.95 -14.03 0.32
C MET A 91 2.55 -14.68 0.40
N ILE A 92 2.50 -15.99 0.64
CA ILE A 92 1.23 -16.74 0.76
C ILE A 92 0.42 -16.21 1.96
N TRP A 93 1.06 -15.99 3.11
CA TRP A 93 0.43 -15.43 4.31
C TRP A 93 -0.22 -14.07 4.02
N ASN A 94 0.49 -13.18 3.37
CA ASN A 94 -0.02 -11.85 3.02
C ASN A 94 -1.18 -11.92 2.01
N LEU A 95 -1.11 -12.79 1.00
CA LEU A 95 -2.20 -12.96 0.04
C LEU A 95 -3.46 -13.54 0.69
N ILE A 96 -3.30 -14.53 1.57
CA ILE A 96 -4.42 -15.09 2.34
C ILE A 96 -5.03 -14.00 3.23
N GLY A 97 -4.22 -13.22 3.93
CA GLY A 97 -4.69 -12.14 4.77
C GLY A 97 -5.42 -11.05 3.98
N ALA A 98 -4.89 -10.66 2.82
CA ALA A 98 -5.56 -9.71 1.94
C ALA A 98 -6.95 -10.23 1.51
N ALA A 99 -7.03 -11.49 1.08
CA ALA A 99 -8.29 -12.12 0.70
C ALA A 99 -9.30 -12.16 1.86
N ILE A 100 -8.86 -12.53 3.06
CA ILE A 100 -9.71 -12.56 4.26
C ILE A 100 -10.21 -11.16 4.61
N ILE A 101 -9.35 -10.14 4.61
CA ILE A 101 -9.73 -8.76 4.96
C ILE A 101 -10.73 -8.21 3.94
N VAL A 102 -10.52 -8.44 2.65
CA VAL A 102 -11.45 -8.03 1.60
C VAL A 102 -12.79 -8.75 1.76
N TRP A 103 -12.77 -10.06 1.97
CA TRP A 103 -13.99 -10.85 2.17
C TRP A 103 -14.79 -10.42 3.40
N LEU A 104 -14.11 -10.21 4.55
CA LEU A 104 -14.74 -9.71 5.77
C LEU A 104 -15.28 -8.28 5.58
N GLY A 105 -14.52 -7.42 4.89
CA GLY A 105 -14.94 -6.05 4.59
C GLY A 105 -16.22 -6.00 3.78
N HIS A 106 -16.38 -6.89 2.80
CA HIS A 106 -17.62 -6.98 2.02
C HIS A 106 -18.77 -7.62 2.82
N LYS A 107 -18.49 -8.71 3.54
CA LYS A 107 -19.52 -9.45 4.26
C LYS A 107 -20.05 -8.70 5.48
N LEU A 108 -19.20 -7.97 6.16
CA LEU A 108 -19.49 -7.29 7.42
C LEU A 108 -19.53 -5.75 7.28
N VAL A 109 -19.82 -5.24 6.08
CA VAL A 109 -19.84 -3.80 5.79
C VAL A 109 -20.78 -2.99 6.70
N ASP A 110 -21.88 -3.60 7.11
CA ASP A 110 -22.87 -2.98 8.00
C ASP A 110 -22.51 -3.10 9.50
N VAL A 111 -21.55 -3.95 9.85
CA VAL A 111 -21.13 -4.22 11.24
C VAL A 111 -19.80 -3.57 11.56
N LEU A 112 -18.87 -3.59 10.62
CA LEU A 112 -17.54 -3.03 10.79
C LEU A 112 -17.58 -1.51 10.79
N LYS A 113 -16.86 -0.92 11.73
CA LYS A 113 -16.61 0.51 11.77
C LYS A 113 -15.35 0.87 11.00
N SER A 114 -15.31 2.08 10.46
CA SER A 114 -14.16 2.58 9.69
C SER A 114 -12.86 2.55 10.49
N GLY A 115 -11.82 2.04 9.88
CA GLY A 115 -10.49 1.80 10.48
C GLY A 115 -10.31 0.39 11.02
N GLN A 116 -11.37 -0.42 11.14
CA GLN A 116 -11.26 -1.77 11.69
C GLN A 116 -10.59 -2.76 10.73
N GLN A 117 -10.72 -2.59 9.42
CA GLN A 117 -9.99 -3.41 8.45
C GLN A 117 -8.48 -3.15 8.54
N PHE A 118 -8.07 -1.90 8.75
CA PHE A 118 -6.68 -1.56 9.00
C PHE A 118 -6.18 -2.16 10.33
N ALA A 119 -6.99 -2.15 11.37
CA ALA A 119 -6.66 -2.82 12.63
C ALA A 119 -6.49 -4.35 12.46
N MET A 120 -7.35 -5.00 11.67
CA MET A 120 -7.20 -6.42 11.30
C MET A 120 -5.91 -6.68 10.51
N TYR A 121 -5.54 -5.78 9.59
CA TYR A 121 -4.25 -5.85 8.92
C TYR A 121 -3.08 -5.83 9.91
N MET A 122 -3.08 -4.91 10.88
CA MET A 122 -2.03 -4.85 11.91
C MET A 122 -1.93 -6.14 12.72
N MET A 123 -3.06 -6.72 13.12
CA MET A 123 -3.10 -8.00 13.83
C MET A 123 -2.56 -9.14 12.97
N TRP A 124 -2.99 -9.25 11.72
CA TRP A 124 -2.55 -10.28 10.80
C TRP A 124 -1.05 -10.20 10.50
N TYR A 125 -0.56 -8.99 10.25
CA TYR A 125 0.85 -8.72 10.04
C TYR A 125 1.69 -9.09 11.27
N GLY A 126 1.27 -8.68 12.47
CA GLY A 126 1.96 -8.98 13.73
C GLY A 126 2.06 -10.49 13.97
N LEU A 127 0.97 -11.24 13.77
CA LEU A 127 0.96 -12.70 13.88
C LEU A 127 1.93 -13.35 12.88
N GLY A 128 1.83 -12.99 11.61
CA GLY A 128 2.68 -13.54 10.56
C GLY A 128 4.15 -13.24 10.83
N ARG A 129 4.48 -12.02 11.22
CA ARG A 129 5.86 -11.63 11.51
C ARG A 129 6.45 -12.38 12.71
N THR A 130 5.68 -12.60 13.76
CA THR A 130 6.12 -13.37 14.93
C THR A 130 6.45 -14.81 14.56
N TRP A 131 5.56 -15.47 13.81
CA TRP A 131 5.76 -16.85 13.39
C TRP A 131 6.94 -17.01 12.41
N ILE A 132 7.01 -16.16 11.38
CA ILE A 132 8.04 -16.26 10.36
C ILE A 132 9.44 -15.95 10.92
N GLU A 133 9.54 -14.98 11.82
CA GLU A 133 10.81 -14.65 12.46
C GLU A 133 11.38 -15.80 13.30
N SER A 134 10.53 -16.70 13.81
CA SER A 134 11.00 -17.89 14.53
C SER A 134 11.70 -18.92 13.62
N ILE A 135 11.39 -18.92 12.33
CA ILE A 135 11.98 -19.83 11.33
C ILE A 135 13.23 -19.23 10.67
N ARG A 136 13.42 -17.91 10.75
CA ARG A 136 14.54 -17.20 10.09
C ARG A 136 15.86 -17.43 10.80
N ILE A 137 16.92 -17.61 10.03
CA ILE A 137 18.30 -17.78 10.54
C ILE A 137 19.02 -16.44 10.73
N ASN A 138 18.56 -15.37 10.08
CA ASN A 138 19.25 -14.07 10.08
C ASN A 138 19.59 -13.60 11.49
N TYR A 139 20.82 -13.09 11.65
CA TYR A 139 21.28 -12.48 12.90
C TYR A 139 20.36 -11.32 13.29
N SER A 140 19.90 -11.35 14.52
CA SER A 140 19.06 -10.29 15.10
C SER A 140 19.45 -10.10 16.57
N THR A 141 19.49 -8.85 17.01
CA THR A 141 19.74 -8.52 18.42
C THR A 141 18.65 -9.16 19.29
N ILE A 142 19.08 -9.84 20.35
CA ILE A 142 18.19 -10.47 21.32
C ILE A 142 18.04 -9.53 22.52
N ILE A 143 16.80 -9.19 22.87
CA ILE A 143 16.45 -8.40 24.05
C ILE A 143 15.44 -9.21 24.86
N LEU A 144 15.72 -9.45 26.15
CA LEU A 144 14.88 -10.23 27.06
C LEU A 144 14.50 -11.62 26.51
N GLY A 145 15.45 -12.30 25.83
CA GLY A 145 15.25 -13.64 25.28
C GLY A 145 14.50 -13.72 23.95
N LEU A 146 14.03 -12.60 23.40
CA LEU A 146 13.35 -12.51 22.11
C LEU A 146 14.11 -11.58 21.15
N ARG A 147 14.00 -11.87 19.86
CA ARG A 147 14.54 -10.99 18.81
C ARG A 147 13.78 -9.66 18.77
N VAL A 148 14.47 -8.55 18.53
CA VAL A 148 13.84 -7.20 18.44
C VAL A 148 12.68 -7.19 17.46
N ASN A 149 12.79 -7.91 16.34
CA ASN A 149 11.72 -8.01 15.35
C ASN A 149 10.45 -8.67 15.89
N VAL A 150 10.58 -9.64 16.81
CA VAL A 150 9.45 -10.29 17.49
C VAL A 150 8.76 -9.30 18.43
N TRP A 151 9.53 -8.52 19.19
CA TRP A 151 8.96 -7.46 20.04
C TRP A 151 8.16 -6.44 19.22
N THR A 152 8.72 -5.98 18.11
CA THR A 152 8.01 -5.06 17.20
C THR A 152 6.71 -5.69 16.69
N ALA A 153 6.75 -6.97 16.31
CA ALA A 153 5.56 -7.69 15.84
C ALA A 153 4.46 -7.81 16.91
N ILE A 154 4.85 -8.13 18.16
CA ILE A 154 3.93 -8.20 19.31
C ILE A 154 3.32 -6.82 19.57
N ILE A 155 4.13 -5.77 19.57
CA ILE A 155 3.64 -4.39 19.79
C ILE A 155 2.63 -4.00 18.71
N VAL A 156 2.92 -4.28 17.43
CA VAL A 156 2.00 -4.00 16.32
C VAL A 156 0.72 -4.81 16.45
N PHE A 157 0.80 -6.08 16.84
CA PHE A 157 -0.37 -6.92 17.08
C PHE A 157 -1.26 -6.36 18.20
N LEU A 158 -0.67 -6.04 19.34
CA LEU A 158 -1.40 -5.46 20.48
C LEU A 158 -2.00 -4.09 20.14
N ALA A 159 -1.25 -3.25 19.44
CA ALA A 159 -1.76 -1.97 18.94
C ALA A 159 -2.96 -2.17 18.00
N GLY A 160 -2.92 -3.17 17.12
CA GLY A 160 -4.05 -3.57 16.28
C GLY A 160 -5.26 -4.00 17.08
N CYS A 161 -5.08 -4.83 18.12
CA CYS A 161 -6.16 -5.26 19.02
C CYS A 161 -6.80 -4.06 19.74
N ILE A 162 -5.97 -3.19 20.31
CA ILE A 162 -6.43 -1.98 21.01
C ILE A 162 -7.20 -1.08 20.04
N LEU A 163 -6.64 -0.82 18.87
CA LEU A 163 -7.27 -0.01 17.84
C LEU A 163 -8.63 -0.60 17.43
N PHE A 164 -8.70 -1.92 17.22
CA PHE A 164 -9.94 -2.60 16.86
C PHE A 164 -11.02 -2.40 17.92
N VAL A 165 -10.69 -2.59 19.20
CA VAL A 165 -11.61 -2.42 20.32
C VAL A 165 -12.03 -0.95 20.49
N VAL A 166 -11.10 -0.02 20.39
CA VAL A 166 -11.39 1.42 20.48
C VAL A 166 -12.34 1.85 19.36
N LEU A 167 -12.07 1.43 18.13
CA LEU A 167 -12.94 1.72 17.00
C LEU A 167 -14.30 1.03 17.13
N TRP A 168 -14.35 -0.17 17.69
CA TRP A 168 -15.62 -0.83 17.97
C TRP A 168 -16.48 -0.03 18.96
N ARG A 169 -15.87 0.59 19.97
CA ARG A 169 -16.60 1.39 20.97
C ARG A 169 -16.94 2.79 20.49
N PHE A 170 -16.01 3.47 19.82
CA PHE A 170 -16.06 4.91 19.53
C PHE A 170 -15.98 5.26 18.06
N GLY A 171 -15.76 4.29 17.17
CA GLY A 171 -15.61 4.52 15.73
C GLY A 171 -16.93 4.91 15.05
N SER A 172 -16.81 5.59 13.93
CA SER A 172 -17.93 5.92 13.05
C SER A 172 -18.29 4.74 12.15
N GLU A 173 -19.57 4.59 11.85
CA GLU A 173 -20.03 3.55 10.93
C GLU A 173 -19.48 3.79 9.51
N THR A 174 -19.01 2.72 8.88
CA THR A 174 -18.45 2.77 7.52
C THR A 174 -19.47 3.32 6.52
N ARG A 175 -20.73 2.93 6.67
CA ARG A 175 -21.83 3.38 5.82
C ARG A 175 -22.05 4.90 5.92
N ASP A 176 -22.03 5.46 7.11
CA ASP A 176 -22.19 6.90 7.31
C ASP A 176 -21.03 7.69 6.72
N LEU A 177 -19.79 7.25 6.95
CA LEU A 177 -18.61 7.89 6.35
C LEU A 177 -18.56 7.75 4.83
N THR A 178 -19.05 6.64 4.27
CA THR A 178 -19.14 6.45 2.81
C THR A 178 -20.18 7.39 2.20
N SER A 179 -21.32 7.60 2.86
CA SER A 179 -22.34 8.56 2.40
C SER A 179 -21.82 9.99 2.41
N ARG A 180 -21.10 10.37 3.46
CA ARG A 180 -20.43 11.69 3.55
C ARG A 180 -19.38 11.88 2.46
N LEU A 181 -18.57 10.85 2.19
CA LEU A 181 -17.58 10.90 1.10
C LEU A 181 -18.25 11.14 -0.25
N ARG A 182 -19.34 10.43 -0.55
CA ARG A 182 -20.12 10.62 -1.79
C ARG A 182 -20.68 12.03 -1.90
N ALA A 183 -21.15 12.59 -0.81
CA ALA A 183 -21.67 13.98 -0.80
C ALA A 183 -20.56 14.99 -1.09
N VAL A 184 -19.38 14.83 -0.49
CA VAL A 184 -18.21 15.71 -0.74
C VAL A 184 -17.74 15.62 -2.18
N THR A 185 -17.64 14.41 -2.75
CA THR A 185 -17.23 14.24 -4.14
C THR A 185 -18.27 14.79 -5.13
N ALA A 186 -19.54 14.68 -4.85
CA ALA A 186 -20.60 15.28 -5.69
C ALA A 186 -20.51 16.80 -5.71
N ASP A 187 -20.31 17.44 -4.55
CA ASP A 187 -20.13 18.90 -4.43
C ASP A 187 -18.86 19.38 -5.18
N GLU A 188 -17.76 18.62 -5.09
CA GLU A 188 -16.53 18.94 -5.85
C GLU A 188 -16.75 18.84 -7.37
N MET A 189 -17.44 17.81 -7.84
CA MET A 189 -17.74 17.66 -9.28
C MET A 189 -18.66 18.76 -9.79
N GLU A 190 -19.64 19.16 -9.00
CA GLU A 190 -20.53 20.27 -9.36
C GLU A 190 -19.77 21.61 -9.45
N ARG A 191 -18.89 21.86 -8.51
CA ARG A 191 -18.01 23.05 -8.57
C ARG A 191 -17.10 23.05 -9.80
N GLN A 192 -16.54 21.92 -10.17
CA GLN A 192 -15.73 21.81 -11.38
C GLN A 192 -16.55 22.11 -12.63
N ARG A 193 -17.75 21.55 -12.77
CA ARG A 193 -18.68 21.87 -13.86
C ARG A 193 -18.96 23.36 -13.95
N GLN A 194 -19.28 24.00 -12.84
CA GLN A 194 -19.54 25.44 -12.82
C GLN A 194 -18.33 26.27 -13.25
N LEU A 195 -17.11 25.85 -12.88
CA LEU A 195 -15.88 26.52 -13.29
C LEU A 195 -15.63 26.35 -14.80
N GLU A 196 -15.88 25.16 -15.34
CA GLU A 196 -15.77 24.89 -16.79
C GLU A 196 -16.79 25.70 -17.59
N GLU A 197 -18.05 25.76 -17.14
CA GLU A 197 -19.10 26.56 -17.78
C GLU A 197 -18.75 28.05 -17.76
N ARG A 198 -18.21 28.55 -16.63
CA ARG A 198 -17.75 29.95 -16.54
C ARG A 198 -16.55 30.23 -17.46
N ALA A 199 -15.62 29.29 -17.59
CA ALA A 199 -14.49 29.41 -18.49
C ALA A 199 -14.92 29.42 -19.95
N ALA A 200 -15.84 28.53 -20.34
CA ALA A 200 -16.44 28.48 -21.67
C ALA A 200 -17.22 29.75 -22.02
N ALA A 201 -18.00 30.27 -21.07
CA ALA A 201 -18.74 31.53 -21.25
C ALA A 201 -17.81 32.75 -21.43
N LYS A 202 -16.66 32.78 -20.72
CA LYS A 202 -15.64 33.82 -20.91
C LYS A 202 -14.98 33.72 -22.28
N SER A 203 -14.60 32.50 -22.69
CA SER A 203 -13.99 32.27 -24.00
C SER A 203 -14.93 32.63 -25.15
N GLY A 204 -16.22 32.28 -25.05
CA GLY A 204 -17.23 32.65 -26.04
C GLY A 204 -17.49 34.17 -26.16
N LYS A 205 -17.33 34.90 -25.03
CA LYS A 205 -17.42 36.38 -25.08
C LYS A 205 -16.19 37.02 -25.70
N THR A 206 -15.01 36.47 -25.50
CA THR A 206 -13.77 36.98 -26.12
C THR A 206 -13.74 36.74 -27.63
N ALA A 207 -14.30 35.63 -28.07
CA ALA A 207 -14.44 35.36 -29.55
C ALA A 207 -15.48 36.27 -30.26
N LYS A 208 -16.52 36.73 -29.53
CA LYS A 208 -17.52 37.67 -30.10
C LYS A 208 -17.04 39.13 -30.13
N THR A 209 -16.02 39.51 -29.36
CA THR A 209 -15.45 40.87 -29.30
C THR A 209 -14.25 41.02 -30.27
N ALA A 210 -13.71 39.97 -30.81
CA ALA A 210 -12.76 40.02 -31.93
C ALA A 210 -13.53 40.35 -33.23
N LYS A 211 -13.68 41.66 -33.50
CA LYS A 211 -14.22 42.21 -34.75
C LYS A 211 -13.36 41.68 -35.90
N PRO A 212 -13.92 41.18 -37.00
CA PRO A 212 -13.11 40.82 -38.16
C PRO A 212 -12.46 42.10 -38.69
N GLU A 213 -11.13 42.15 -38.70
CA GLU A 213 -10.38 43.14 -39.47
C GLU A 213 -10.68 42.86 -40.96
N THR A 214 -11.34 43.85 -41.54
CA THR A 214 -11.60 43.92 -42.99
C THR A 214 -10.22 43.94 -43.70
N PRO A 215 -9.97 43.08 -44.69
CA PRO A 215 -8.77 43.26 -45.52
C PRO A 215 -8.88 44.56 -46.28
N ALA A 216 -7.98 45.50 -46.02
CA ALA A 216 -7.83 46.70 -46.80
C ALA A 216 -7.40 46.34 -48.20
N GLU A 217 -8.25 46.76 -49.09
CA GLU A 217 -8.13 46.95 -50.52
C GLU A 217 -6.78 47.59 -50.85
N THR A 218 -5.91 46.87 -51.50
CA THR A 218 -4.78 47.45 -52.28
C THR A 218 -4.98 47.01 -53.70
N ALA A 219 -5.80 47.82 -54.34
CA ALA A 219 -5.92 47.82 -55.85
C ALA A 219 -4.85 48.72 -56.46
N GLU A 220 -4.36 48.22 -57.54
CA GLU A 220 -3.93 48.99 -58.74
C GLU A 220 -2.94 50.13 -58.60
N SER A 221 -1.81 49.88 -59.16
CA SER A 221 -1.06 50.63 -60.17
C SER A 221 0.35 50.02 -60.19
N GLU A 222 0.92 49.55 -61.25
CA GLU A 222 1.34 50.18 -62.46
C GLU A 222 1.72 49.16 -63.55
N ILE A 223 1.02 49.21 -64.60
CA ILE A 223 1.52 48.83 -65.90
C ILE A 223 2.14 50.09 -66.51
N HIS A 224 3.45 50.14 -66.84
CA HIS A 224 4.04 50.66 -68.07
C HIS A 224 5.56 50.84 -67.94
N GLN A 225 6.22 50.40 -69.04
CA GLN A 225 7.52 50.88 -69.61
C GLN A 225 8.78 50.33 -68.85
N ASP A 226 9.69 49.65 -69.45
CA ASP A 226 10.23 49.50 -70.84
C ASP A 226 10.91 48.13 -70.98
#